data_41e1ab07fc88ba648eb18634f468a173
#
_entry.id   41e1ab07fc88ba648eb18634f468a173
#
_cell.length_a   1.000
_cell.length_b   1.000
_cell.length_c   1.000
_cell.angle_alpha   90.00
_cell.angle_beta   90.00
_cell.angle_gamma   90.00
#
_symmetry.space_group_name_H-M   'P 1'
#
loop_
_entity.id
_entity.type
_entity.pdbx_description
1 polymer ?
#
loop_
_entity_poly.entity_id
_entity_poly.type
_entity_poly.pdbx_seq_one_letter_code
_entity_poly.pdbx_strand_id
1 'polypeptide(L)'
;MKAIITVVGRDNVGIISGVCQYLSSEQINVLDINQTIVDAYFNMLMIVDLSQCSKPFDEISQQLQSVASTLGVVITMQREDIFSSMHRI
;
A
#
# COMPACT_ATOMS: atom_id res chain seq x y z
N MET A 1 -13.66 0.71 -6.23
CA MET A 1 -13.34 0.10 -4.92
C MET A 1 -12.12 0.80 -4.35
N LYS A 2 -12.17 1.12 -3.07
CA LYS A 2 -11.04 1.68 -2.34
C LYS A 2 -10.38 0.63 -1.47
N ALA A 3 -9.08 0.79 -1.29
CA ALA A 3 -8.30 -0.11 -0.45
C ALA A 3 -7.32 0.68 0.40
N ILE A 4 -6.88 0.07 1.49
CA ILE A 4 -5.88 0.64 2.37
C ILE A 4 -4.63 -0.22 2.27
N ILE A 5 -3.51 0.43 1.98
CA ILE A 5 -2.21 -0.24 1.88
C ILE A 5 -1.35 0.28 3.02
N THR A 6 -0.76 -0.64 3.78
CA THR A 6 0.20 -0.28 4.81
C THR A 6 1.56 -0.84 4.45
N VAL A 7 2.60 -0.02 4.65
CA VAL A 7 3.98 -0.38 4.37
C VAL A 7 4.78 -0.15 5.64
N VAL A 8 5.46 -1.18 6.10
CA VAL A 8 6.26 -1.11 7.33
C VAL A 8 7.62 -1.73 7.06
N GLY A 9 8.68 -1.06 7.49
CA GLY A 9 10.01 -1.59 7.37
C GLY A 9 11.04 -0.59 7.84
N ARG A 10 12.32 -0.94 7.68
CA ARG A 10 13.37 0.00 7.98
C ARG A 10 13.35 1.12 6.96
N ASP A 11 13.56 2.34 7.44
CA ASP A 11 13.63 3.50 6.55
C ASP A 11 14.75 3.30 5.54
N ASN A 12 14.42 3.42 4.26
CA ASN A 12 15.35 3.15 3.19
C ASN A 12 14.97 3.98 1.97
N VAL A 13 15.99 4.39 1.23
CA VAL A 13 15.78 5.14 0.00
C VAL A 13 15.01 4.25 -0.99
N GLY A 14 14.00 4.83 -1.62
CA GLY A 14 13.28 4.15 -2.70
C GLY A 14 12.03 3.42 -2.29
N ILE A 15 11.69 3.36 -0.99
CA ILE A 15 10.47 2.66 -0.57
C ILE A 15 9.24 3.33 -1.19
N ILE A 16 9.10 4.64 -0.99
CA ILE A 16 7.93 5.36 -1.49
C ILE A 16 7.88 5.30 -3.01
N SER A 17 8.99 5.57 -3.68
CA SER A 17 9.02 5.58 -5.14
C SER A 17 8.74 4.19 -5.70
N GLY A 18 9.27 3.14 -5.09
CA GLY A 18 9.03 1.77 -5.54
C GLY A 18 7.58 1.37 -5.44
N VAL A 19 6.93 1.67 -4.32
CA VAL A 19 5.51 1.35 -4.14
C VAL A 19 4.66 2.19 -5.08
N CYS A 20 4.91 3.49 -5.15
CA CYS A 20 4.11 4.38 -6.00
C CYS A 20 4.29 4.07 -7.48
N GLN A 21 5.49 3.69 -7.90
CA GLN A 21 5.74 3.30 -9.29
C GLN A 21 4.91 2.07 -9.66
N TYR A 22 4.84 1.08 -8.79
CA TYR A 22 4.00 -0.09 -9.02
C TYR A 22 2.53 0.31 -9.13
N LEU A 23 2.04 1.11 -8.19
CA LEU A 23 0.63 1.53 -8.20
C LEU A 23 0.29 2.30 -9.47
N SER A 24 1.16 3.20 -9.88
CA SER A 24 0.97 3.96 -11.10
C SER A 24 0.91 3.06 -12.33
N SER A 25 1.78 2.05 -12.39
CA SER A 25 1.82 1.13 -13.54
C SER A 25 0.54 0.32 -13.66
N GLU A 26 -0.20 0.12 -12.57
CA GLU A 26 -1.45 -0.62 -12.56
C GLU A 26 -2.68 0.27 -12.58
N GLN A 27 -2.51 1.57 -12.83
CA GLN A 27 -3.62 2.53 -12.89
C GLN A 27 -4.35 2.65 -11.55
N ILE A 28 -3.62 2.54 -10.46
CA ILE A 28 -4.17 2.67 -9.12
C ILE A 28 -3.90 4.09 -8.64
N ASN A 29 -4.96 4.82 -8.33
CA ASN A 29 -4.86 6.21 -7.90
C ASN A 29 -4.69 6.30 -6.40
N VAL A 30 -3.68 7.05 -5.96
CA VAL A 30 -3.45 7.29 -4.54
C VAL A 30 -4.28 8.48 -4.11
N LEU A 31 -5.20 8.27 -3.16
CA LEU A 31 -6.09 9.30 -2.66
C LEU A 31 -5.52 10.01 -1.45
N ASP A 32 -4.79 9.29 -0.62
CA ASP A 32 -4.22 9.85 0.60
C ASP A 32 -3.00 9.04 1.02
N ILE A 33 -2.03 9.72 1.60
CA ILE A 33 -0.82 9.10 2.13
C ILE A 33 -0.53 9.73 3.49
N ASN A 34 -0.26 8.88 4.46
CA ASN A 34 0.23 9.30 5.76
C ASN A 34 1.46 8.46 6.08
N GLN A 35 2.59 9.13 6.36
CA GLN A 35 3.82 8.43 6.66
C GLN A 35 4.45 8.99 7.92
N THR A 36 5.07 8.10 8.68
CA THR A 36 5.81 8.45 9.88
C THR A 36 7.09 7.64 9.94
N ILE A 37 8.12 8.20 10.57
CA ILE A 37 9.35 7.49 10.86
C ILE A 37 9.51 7.48 12.36
N VAL A 38 9.55 6.28 12.94
CA VAL A 38 9.71 6.10 14.37
C VAL A 38 10.91 5.19 14.58
N ASP A 39 11.95 5.74 15.21
CA ASP A 39 13.13 4.99 15.61
C ASP A 39 13.73 4.19 14.43
N ALA A 40 13.94 4.86 13.30
CA ALA A 40 14.49 4.30 12.07
C ALA A 40 13.55 3.34 11.34
N TYR A 41 12.31 3.19 11.80
CA TYR A 41 11.31 2.39 11.09
C TYR A 41 10.36 3.29 10.33
N PHE A 42 10.11 2.93 9.09
CA PHE A 42 9.20 3.63 8.20
C PHE A 42 7.82 3.00 8.30
N ASN A 43 6.81 3.83 8.47
CA ASN A 43 5.41 3.39 8.45
C ASN A 43 4.66 4.29 7.48
N MET A 44 3.95 3.66 6.54
CA MET A 44 3.16 4.42 5.58
C MET A 44 1.78 3.78 5.45
N LEU A 45 0.75 4.61 5.50
CA LEU A 45 -0.62 4.18 5.25
C LEU A 45 -1.13 4.94 4.05
N MET A 46 -1.66 4.23 3.07
CA MET A 46 -2.16 4.81 1.84
C MET A 46 -3.60 4.40 1.62
N ILE A 47 -4.42 5.34 1.18
CA ILE A 47 -5.76 5.04 0.69
C ILE A 47 -5.71 5.15 -0.82
N VAL A 48 -6.12 4.10 -1.52
CA VAL A 48 -6.02 4.03 -2.98
C VAL A 48 -7.37 3.67 -3.58
N ASP A 49 -7.55 4.05 -4.84
CA ASP A 49 -8.74 3.75 -5.63
C ASP A 49 -8.37 2.81 -6.76
N LEU A 50 -9.01 1.66 -6.80
CA LEU A 50 -8.77 0.61 -7.79
C LEU A 50 -9.76 0.64 -8.95
N SER A 51 -10.60 1.67 -9.05
CA SER A 51 -11.67 1.70 -10.06
C SER A 51 -11.15 1.69 -11.50
N GLN A 52 -9.93 2.17 -11.72
CA GLN A 52 -9.32 2.17 -13.05
C GLN A 52 -8.37 1.00 -13.28
N CYS A 53 -8.19 0.17 -12.28
CA CYS A 53 -7.30 -0.99 -12.36
C CYS A 53 -8.02 -2.15 -13.03
N SER A 54 -7.37 -2.80 -14.01
CA SER A 54 -7.96 -3.91 -14.74
C SER A 54 -7.79 -5.25 -14.02
N LYS A 55 -6.91 -5.30 -13.01
CA LYS A 55 -6.63 -6.54 -12.29
C LYS A 55 -7.49 -6.64 -11.04
N PRO A 56 -7.85 -7.87 -10.63
CA PRO A 56 -8.61 -8.06 -9.40
C PRO A 56 -7.77 -7.77 -8.16
N PHE A 57 -8.45 -7.52 -7.06
CA PHE A 57 -7.83 -7.20 -5.78
C PHE A 57 -6.78 -8.23 -5.37
N ASP A 58 -7.11 -9.52 -5.50
CA ASP A 58 -6.20 -10.58 -5.07
C ASP A 58 -4.90 -10.58 -5.86
N GLU A 59 -4.97 -10.29 -7.15
CA GLU A 59 -3.77 -10.23 -7.98
C GLU A 59 -2.90 -9.06 -7.60
N ILE A 60 -3.50 -7.89 -7.36
CA ILE A 60 -2.76 -6.71 -6.91
C ILE A 60 -2.09 -7.00 -5.55
N SER A 61 -2.82 -7.63 -4.64
CA SER A 61 -2.28 -7.99 -3.33
C SER A 61 -1.07 -8.90 -3.45
N GLN A 62 -1.12 -9.89 -4.33
CA GLN A 62 0.00 -10.79 -4.56
C GLN A 62 1.20 -10.07 -5.18
N GLN A 63 0.95 -9.19 -6.13
CA GLN A 63 2.01 -8.43 -6.76
C GLN A 63 2.68 -7.48 -5.79
N LEU A 64 1.90 -6.91 -4.86
CA LEU A 64 2.47 -6.07 -3.81
C LEU A 64 3.39 -6.87 -2.89
N GLN A 65 3.14 -8.16 -2.68
CA GLN A 65 4.06 -8.98 -1.92
C GLN A 65 5.41 -9.12 -2.61
N SER A 66 5.43 -9.18 -3.93
CA SER A 66 6.68 -9.20 -4.70
C SER A 66 7.42 -7.86 -4.58
N VAL A 67 6.68 -6.77 -4.63
CA VAL A 67 7.26 -5.42 -4.43
C VAL A 67 7.86 -5.32 -3.03
N ALA A 68 7.13 -5.80 -2.02
CA ALA A 68 7.59 -5.80 -0.65
C ALA A 68 8.90 -6.58 -0.49
N SER A 69 8.97 -7.74 -1.11
CA SER A 69 10.16 -8.57 -1.06
C SER A 69 11.37 -7.85 -1.69
N THR A 70 11.15 -7.20 -2.83
CA THR A 70 12.20 -6.46 -3.52
C THR A 70 12.70 -5.28 -2.69
N LEU A 71 11.78 -4.59 -2.02
CA LEU A 71 12.13 -3.40 -1.23
C LEU A 71 12.55 -3.73 0.20
N GLY A 72 12.36 -4.97 0.63
CA GLY A 72 12.72 -5.37 1.99
C GLY A 72 11.77 -4.82 3.05
N VAL A 73 10.50 -4.69 2.72
CA VAL A 73 9.46 -4.17 3.64
C VAL A 73 8.30 -5.14 3.71
N VAL A 74 7.39 -4.88 4.64
CA VAL A 74 6.13 -5.62 4.77
C VAL A 74 5.02 -4.73 4.23
N ILE A 75 4.28 -5.22 3.24
CA ILE A 75 3.15 -4.51 2.67
C ILE A 75 1.89 -5.33 2.91
N THR A 76 0.86 -4.70 3.45
CA THR A 76 -0.46 -5.32 3.60
C THR A 76 -1.48 -4.49 2.85
N MET A 77 -2.52 -5.14 2.34
CA MET A 77 -3.58 -4.48 1.58
C MET A 77 -4.91 -5.02 2.04
N GLN A 78 -5.83 -4.12 2.36
CA GLN A 78 -7.18 -4.47 2.82
C GLN A 78 -8.19 -3.59 2.10
N ARG A 79 -9.39 -4.13 1.90
CA ARG A 79 -10.50 -3.32 1.38
C ARG A 79 -10.88 -2.28 2.43
N GLU A 80 -11.19 -1.07 1.97
CA GLU A 80 -11.49 0.03 2.87
C GLU A 80 -12.70 -0.27 3.76
N ASP A 81 -13.74 -0.88 3.19
CA ASP A 81 -14.95 -1.19 3.96
C ASP A 81 -14.66 -2.17 5.09
N ILE A 82 -13.80 -3.15 4.87
CA ILE A 82 -13.39 -4.09 5.91
C ILE A 82 -12.59 -3.37 6.99
N PHE A 83 -11.64 -2.54 6.58
CA PHE A 83 -10.81 -1.78 7.50
C PHE A 83 -11.66 -0.86 8.38
N SER A 84 -12.60 -0.16 7.78
CA SER A 84 -13.49 0.74 8.51
C SER A 84 -14.33 -0.01 9.54
N SER A 85 -14.81 -1.20 9.17
CA SER A 85 -15.57 -2.04 10.10
C SER A 85 -14.73 -2.46 11.30
N MET A 86 -13.46 -2.81 11.06
CA MET A 86 -12.56 -3.25 12.12
C MET A 86 -12.18 -2.12 13.06
N HIS A 87 -12.16 -0.89 12.57
CA HIS A 87 -11.80 0.28 13.37
C HIS A 87 -13.00 0.98 13.97
N ARG A 88 -14.17 0.41 13.84
CA ARG A 88 -15.37 0.99 14.39
C ARG A 88 -15.42 0.78 15.88
N ILE A 89 -15.63 1.85 16.58
CA ILE A 89 -15.74 1.83 18.04
C ILE A 89 -17.18 2.03 18.45
#